data_60ecc3077979d87869d18c61f824220b
#
_entry.id   60ecc3077979d87869d18c61f824220b
#
_cell.length_a   1.000
_cell.length_b   1.000
_cell.length_c   1.000
_cell.angle_alpha   90.00
_cell.angle_beta   90.00
_cell.angle_gamma   90.00
#
_symmetry.space_group_name_H-M   'P 1'
#
loop_
_entity.id
_entity.type
_entity.pdbx_description
1 polymer ?
#
loop_
_entity_poly.entity_id
_entity_poly.type
_entity_poly.pdbx_seq_one_letter_code
_entity_poly.pdbx_strand_id
1 'polypeptide(L)'
;VDTGYCFPETYQFAHSFIEDWELDIRVFNPAITAARQKALYGNLWEQGEEGNKKYALLNKVEPMNRALSEIGGDVWLSGLRRSQSSTRVKRAFAEKQKATMKVYPILDWADAQLEAYYQEHDLPRHPLEEQGFLTMGDWHSTRKPNAGETAEDTRFGGTKYECGLHQDSGQID
;
A
#
# COMPACT_ATOMS: atom_id res chain seq x y z
N VAL A 1 -7.83 2.25 0.82
CA VAL A 1 -7.71 3.32 -0.20
C VAL A 1 -7.51 2.66 -1.56
N ASP A 2 -8.37 2.99 -2.51
CA ASP A 2 -8.25 2.58 -3.90
C ASP A 2 -7.75 3.76 -4.74
N THR A 3 -6.58 3.60 -5.35
CA THR A 3 -5.96 4.65 -6.17
C THR A 3 -6.57 4.79 -7.56
N GLY A 4 -7.36 3.80 -8.00
CA GLY A 4 -7.83 3.65 -9.38
C GLY A 4 -6.77 3.10 -10.35
N TYR A 5 -5.63 2.65 -9.83
CA TYR A 5 -4.49 2.12 -10.60
C TYR A 5 -4.06 0.72 -10.14
N CYS A 6 -4.86 0.03 -9.32
CA CYS A 6 -4.58 -1.35 -8.96
C CYS A 6 -4.72 -2.30 -10.15
N PHE A 7 -4.07 -3.44 -10.07
CA PHE A 7 -4.29 -4.54 -11.03
C PHE A 7 -5.72 -5.08 -10.90
N PRO A 8 -6.33 -5.57 -11.99
CA PRO A 8 -7.64 -6.23 -11.94
C PRO A 8 -7.70 -7.35 -10.89
N GLU A 9 -6.64 -8.14 -10.79
CA GLU A 9 -6.50 -9.23 -9.83
C GLU A 9 -6.56 -8.75 -8.37
N THR A 10 -6.04 -7.53 -8.10
CA THR A 10 -6.13 -6.93 -6.76
C THR A 10 -7.57 -6.57 -6.40
N TYR A 11 -8.35 -6.05 -7.35
CA TYR A 11 -9.77 -5.77 -7.13
C TYR A 11 -10.57 -7.03 -6.89
N GLN A 12 -10.33 -8.07 -7.70
CA GLN A 12 -11.00 -9.38 -7.57
C GLN A 12 -10.66 -10.02 -6.23
N PHE A 13 -9.39 -10.01 -5.86
CA PHE A 13 -8.91 -10.55 -4.58
C PHE A 13 -9.49 -9.81 -3.37
N ALA A 14 -9.57 -8.47 -3.43
CA ALA A 14 -10.21 -7.70 -2.37
C ALA A 14 -11.71 -8.01 -2.27
N HIS A 15 -12.38 -8.23 -3.40
CA HIS A 15 -13.80 -8.55 -3.45
C HIS A 15 -14.10 -9.94 -2.85
N SER A 16 -13.26 -10.95 -3.12
CA SER A 16 -13.44 -12.29 -2.51
C SER A 16 -13.40 -12.23 -0.98
N PHE A 17 -12.51 -11.44 -0.38
CA PHE A 17 -12.49 -11.25 1.07
C PHE A 17 -13.77 -10.61 1.62
N ILE A 18 -14.37 -9.66 0.87
CA ILE A 18 -15.63 -9.04 1.29
C ILE A 18 -16.74 -10.09 1.36
N GLU A 19 -16.82 -10.95 0.34
CA GLU A 19 -17.86 -11.98 0.24
C GLU A 19 -17.60 -13.14 1.20
N ASP A 20 -16.38 -13.72 1.18
CA ASP A 20 -16.06 -14.92 1.92
C ASP A 20 -15.98 -14.70 3.45
N TRP A 21 -15.60 -13.51 3.88
CA TRP A 21 -15.38 -13.18 5.29
C TRP A 21 -16.36 -12.16 5.85
N GLU A 22 -17.35 -11.75 5.06
CA GLU A 22 -18.39 -10.78 5.45
C GLU A 22 -17.80 -9.47 6.02
N LEU A 23 -16.70 -8.97 5.43
CA LEU A 23 -15.97 -7.82 5.95
C LEU A 23 -16.69 -6.50 5.66
N ASP A 24 -16.81 -5.62 6.67
CA ASP A 24 -17.24 -4.21 6.49
C ASP A 24 -16.08 -3.38 5.90
N ILE A 25 -15.85 -3.50 4.59
CA ILE A 25 -14.83 -2.75 3.88
C ILE A 25 -15.42 -1.47 3.30
N ARG A 26 -14.85 -0.34 3.67
CA ARG A 26 -15.15 0.97 3.10
C ARG A 26 -14.04 1.39 2.14
N VAL A 27 -14.41 1.69 0.90
CA VAL A 27 -13.46 2.07 -0.15
C VAL A 27 -13.39 3.59 -0.27
N PHE A 28 -12.18 4.13 -0.14
CA PHE A 28 -11.90 5.56 -0.29
C PHE A 28 -11.05 5.79 -1.55
N ASN A 29 -11.61 6.53 -2.50
CA ASN A 29 -10.99 6.86 -3.77
C ASN A 29 -10.47 8.31 -3.77
N PRO A 30 -9.53 8.68 -4.68
CA PRO A 30 -9.20 10.07 -4.97
C PRO A 30 -10.44 10.89 -5.33
N ALA A 31 -10.41 12.18 -5.00
CA ALA A 31 -11.50 13.12 -5.33
C ALA A 31 -11.80 13.22 -6.84
N ILE A 32 -10.82 12.88 -7.67
CA ILE A 32 -10.96 12.82 -9.13
C ILE A 32 -10.46 11.48 -9.67
N THR A 33 -11.15 10.94 -10.65
CA THR A 33 -10.85 9.64 -11.24
C THR A 33 -9.47 9.58 -11.89
N ALA A 34 -8.89 8.38 -12.00
CA ALA A 34 -7.62 8.13 -12.67
C ALA A 34 -7.62 8.68 -14.12
N ALA A 35 -8.72 8.50 -14.87
CA ALA A 35 -8.86 9.01 -16.22
C ALA A 35 -8.81 10.55 -16.26
N ARG A 36 -9.49 11.23 -15.32
CA ARG A 36 -9.49 12.69 -15.23
C ARG A 36 -8.11 13.22 -14.78
N GLN A 37 -7.44 12.55 -13.84
CA GLN A 37 -6.08 12.89 -13.45
C GLN A 37 -5.12 12.84 -14.65
N LYS A 38 -5.20 11.75 -15.44
CA LYS A 38 -4.38 11.59 -16.65
C LYS A 38 -4.63 12.72 -17.67
N ALA A 39 -5.88 13.10 -17.87
CA ALA A 39 -6.24 14.18 -18.79
C ALA A 39 -5.72 15.55 -18.34
N LEU A 40 -5.73 15.84 -17.02
CA LEU A 40 -5.34 17.13 -16.45
C LEU A 40 -3.84 17.25 -16.19
N TYR A 41 -3.19 16.16 -15.80
CA TYR A 41 -1.82 16.18 -15.29
C TYR A 41 -0.86 15.27 -16.06
N GLY A 42 -1.35 14.44 -16.99
CA GLY A 42 -0.56 13.37 -17.62
C GLY A 42 -0.25 12.24 -16.65
N ASN A 43 0.77 11.45 -16.97
CA ASN A 43 1.24 10.36 -16.12
C ASN A 43 2.18 10.94 -15.03
N LEU A 44 1.64 11.23 -13.85
CA LEU A 44 2.39 11.86 -12.75
C LEU A 44 3.63 11.03 -12.34
N TRP A 45 3.57 9.71 -12.41
CA TRP A 45 4.68 8.80 -12.08
C TRP A 45 5.87 8.88 -13.05
N GLU A 46 5.69 9.50 -14.22
CA GLU A 46 6.74 9.74 -15.23
C GLU A 46 7.39 11.12 -15.08
N GLN A 47 6.90 11.96 -14.16
CA GLN A 47 7.31 13.35 -14.00
C GLN A 47 8.31 13.54 -12.85
N GLY A 48 9.13 12.53 -12.57
CA GLY A 48 10.17 12.58 -11.56
C GLY A 48 9.64 12.66 -10.13
N GLU A 49 10.43 13.26 -9.25
CA GLU A 49 10.11 13.28 -7.81
C GLU A 49 8.86 14.09 -7.49
N GLU A 50 8.70 15.27 -8.09
CA GLU A 50 7.54 16.14 -7.85
C GLU A 50 6.24 15.51 -8.36
N GLY A 51 6.29 14.87 -9.53
CA GLY A 51 5.14 14.09 -10.03
C GLY A 51 4.77 12.96 -9.10
N ASN A 52 5.74 12.21 -8.59
CA ASN A 52 5.51 11.14 -7.63
C ASN A 52 4.95 11.64 -6.28
N LYS A 53 5.43 12.79 -5.79
CA LYS A 53 4.86 13.43 -4.59
C LYS A 53 3.41 13.82 -4.81
N LYS A 54 3.11 14.48 -5.93
CA LYS A 54 1.74 14.86 -6.29
C LYS A 54 0.84 13.63 -6.45
N TYR A 55 1.34 12.57 -7.09
CA TYR A 55 0.63 11.30 -7.20
C TYR A 55 0.28 10.72 -5.83
N ALA A 56 1.27 10.63 -4.93
CA ALA A 56 1.07 10.10 -3.59
C ALA A 56 0.06 10.93 -2.79
N LEU A 57 0.15 12.26 -2.87
CA LEU A 57 -0.79 13.16 -2.20
C LEU A 57 -2.23 12.93 -2.67
N LEU A 58 -2.47 12.96 -3.98
CA LEU A 58 -3.81 12.85 -4.56
C LEU A 58 -4.43 11.47 -4.40
N ASN A 59 -3.62 10.40 -4.55
CA ASN A 59 -4.16 9.04 -4.66
C ASN A 59 -4.02 8.21 -3.39
N LYS A 60 -3.25 8.67 -2.41
CA LYS A 60 -2.97 7.88 -1.19
C LYS A 60 -3.19 8.69 0.08
N VAL A 61 -2.51 9.82 0.21
CA VAL A 61 -2.50 10.60 1.46
C VAL A 61 -3.85 11.27 1.71
N GLU A 62 -4.41 11.98 0.72
CA GLU A 62 -5.72 12.64 0.86
C GLU A 62 -6.83 11.63 1.14
N PRO A 63 -7.02 10.56 0.34
CA PRO A 63 -8.06 9.58 0.61
C PRO A 63 -7.90 8.89 1.97
N MET A 64 -6.67 8.61 2.40
CA MET A 64 -6.42 8.02 3.71
C MET A 64 -6.75 8.98 4.87
N ASN A 65 -6.37 10.25 4.75
CA ASN A 65 -6.72 11.25 5.75
C ASN A 65 -8.24 11.41 5.88
N ARG A 66 -8.95 11.42 4.76
CA ARG A 66 -10.42 11.47 4.72
C ARG A 66 -11.03 10.21 5.34
N ALA A 67 -10.50 9.02 5.01
CA ALA A 67 -10.93 7.76 5.62
C ALA A 67 -10.80 7.79 7.15
N LEU A 68 -9.62 8.18 7.67
CA LEU A 68 -9.38 8.28 9.11
C LEU A 68 -10.32 9.30 9.78
N SER A 69 -10.63 10.40 9.10
CA SER A 69 -11.55 11.43 9.62
C SER A 69 -13.02 10.97 9.61
N GLU A 70 -13.46 10.27 8.57
CA GLU A 70 -14.86 9.85 8.42
C GLU A 70 -15.18 8.59 9.22
N ILE A 71 -14.26 7.62 9.28
CA ILE A 71 -14.45 6.39 10.04
C ILE A 71 -14.32 6.68 11.54
N GLY A 72 -13.45 7.60 11.91
CA GLY A 72 -13.09 7.86 13.30
C GLY A 72 -12.20 6.75 13.87
N GLY A 73 -11.96 6.81 15.17
CA GLY A 73 -11.16 5.84 15.92
C GLY A 73 -9.82 6.39 16.38
N ASP A 74 -9.41 5.94 17.56
CA ASP A 74 -8.17 6.36 18.21
C ASP A 74 -6.96 5.58 17.70
N VAL A 75 -7.21 4.38 17.16
CA VAL A 75 -6.18 3.44 16.72
C VAL A 75 -6.51 2.86 15.35
N TRP A 76 -5.52 2.74 14.48
CA TRP A 76 -5.62 1.98 13.25
C TRP A 76 -4.46 1.00 13.10
N LEU A 77 -4.74 -0.15 12.50
CA LEU A 77 -3.77 -1.23 12.33
C LEU A 77 -3.19 -1.23 10.93
N SER A 78 -1.91 -1.56 10.82
CA SER A 78 -1.23 -1.68 9.54
C SER A 78 -0.39 -2.97 9.51
N GLY A 79 -0.54 -3.76 8.45
CA GLY A 79 0.21 -5.00 8.21
C GLY A 79 1.65 -4.80 7.73
N LEU A 80 2.26 -3.66 8.05
CA LEU A 80 3.62 -3.34 7.69
C LEU A 80 4.60 -4.21 8.48
N ARG A 81 5.61 -4.76 7.78
CA ARG A 81 6.71 -5.53 8.39
C ARG A 81 8.05 -4.84 8.16
N ARG A 82 8.93 -4.97 9.14
CA ARG A 82 10.29 -4.39 9.12
C ARG A 82 11.15 -4.99 8.01
N SER A 83 11.02 -6.29 7.76
CA SER A 83 11.75 -7.03 6.74
C SER A 83 11.48 -6.58 5.30
N GLN A 84 10.38 -5.86 5.06
CA GLN A 84 9.97 -5.47 3.70
C GLN A 84 10.75 -4.29 3.13
N SER A 85 11.42 -3.47 3.96
CA SER A 85 12.15 -2.30 3.48
C SER A 85 13.18 -1.82 4.49
N SER A 86 14.33 -1.40 3.99
CA SER A 86 15.40 -0.79 4.79
C SER A 86 14.95 0.49 5.52
N THR A 87 13.99 1.22 4.97
CA THR A 87 13.42 2.44 5.58
C THR A 87 12.62 2.16 6.85
N ARG A 88 12.23 0.90 7.09
CA ARG A 88 11.38 0.48 8.22
C ARG A 88 12.12 -0.01 9.45
N VAL A 89 13.46 -0.10 9.38
CA VAL A 89 14.31 -0.67 10.46
C VAL A 89 14.08 0.04 11.80
N LYS A 90 13.86 1.36 11.78
CA LYS A 90 13.68 2.18 12.98
C LYS A 90 12.23 2.38 13.42
N ARG A 91 11.25 1.78 12.74
CA ARG A 91 9.83 1.93 13.10
C ARG A 91 9.54 1.38 14.49
N ALA A 92 8.77 2.09 15.28
CA ALA A 92 8.25 1.58 16.54
C ALA A 92 7.00 0.72 16.31
N PHE A 93 6.69 -0.18 17.24
CA PHE A 93 5.48 -1.03 17.19
C PHE A 93 4.19 -0.20 17.13
N ALA A 94 4.19 0.96 17.77
CA ALA A 94 3.11 1.92 17.73
C ALA A 94 3.67 3.34 17.58
N GLU A 95 3.04 4.13 16.71
CA GLU A 95 3.46 5.50 16.40
C GLU A 95 2.27 6.43 16.43
N LYS A 96 2.41 7.60 17.07
CA LYS A 96 1.39 8.63 17.02
C LYS A 96 1.38 9.29 15.65
N GLN A 97 0.23 9.32 15.01
CA GLN A 97 0.03 9.96 13.72
C GLN A 97 -1.14 10.95 13.80
N LYS A 98 -0.82 12.24 13.89
CA LYS A 98 -1.82 13.29 14.14
C LYS A 98 -2.66 13.00 15.40
N ALA A 99 -3.97 12.81 15.26
CA ALA A 99 -4.89 12.52 16.37
C ALA A 99 -5.03 11.01 16.67
N THR A 100 -4.46 10.13 15.85
CA THR A 100 -4.63 8.67 15.95
C THR A 100 -3.32 7.97 16.33
N MET A 101 -3.42 6.76 16.84
CA MET A 101 -2.29 5.85 17.05
C MET A 101 -2.26 4.82 15.91
N LYS A 102 -1.15 4.73 15.21
CA LYS A 102 -0.90 3.69 14.22
C LYS A 102 -0.14 2.54 14.85
N VAL A 103 -0.65 1.32 14.74
CA VAL A 103 -0.06 0.12 15.34
C VAL A 103 0.27 -0.89 14.24
N TYR A 104 1.41 -1.55 14.40
CA TYR A 104 1.93 -2.53 13.45
C TYR A 104 2.02 -3.92 14.11
N PRO A 105 0.93 -4.69 14.18
CA PRO A 105 0.88 -5.94 14.95
C PRO A 105 1.90 -7.00 14.51
N ILE A 106 2.26 -7.00 13.24
CA ILE A 106 3.19 -7.97 12.64
C ILE A 106 4.53 -7.33 12.24
N LEU A 107 4.90 -6.18 12.84
CA LEU A 107 6.09 -5.40 12.46
C LEU A 107 7.36 -6.24 12.42
N ASP A 108 7.57 -7.08 13.43
CA ASP A 108 8.78 -7.87 13.63
C ASP A 108 8.67 -9.31 13.10
N TRP A 109 7.58 -9.64 12.40
CA TRP A 109 7.44 -10.96 11.80
C TRP A 109 8.43 -11.17 10.67
N ALA A 110 9.21 -12.24 10.77
CA ALA A 110 10.04 -12.75 9.68
C ALA A 110 9.18 -13.36 8.57
N ASP A 111 9.73 -13.46 7.35
CA ASP A 111 9.02 -14.05 6.21
C ASP A 111 8.60 -15.51 6.49
N ALA A 112 9.45 -16.28 7.18
CA ALA A 112 9.12 -17.65 7.57
C ALA A 112 7.94 -17.73 8.56
N GLN A 113 7.81 -16.77 9.47
CA GLN A 113 6.67 -16.71 10.40
C GLN A 113 5.37 -16.38 9.66
N LEU A 114 5.44 -15.42 8.72
CA LEU A 114 4.31 -15.07 7.88
C LEU A 114 3.86 -16.26 7.03
N GLU A 115 4.81 -16.96 6.41
CA GLU A 115 4.54 -18.14 5.61
C GLU A 115 3.87 -19.27 6.42
N ALA A 116 4.40 -19.55 7.62
CA ALA A 116 3.81 -20.52 8.52
C ALA A 116 2.37 -20.14 8.91
N TYR A 117 2.12 -18.86 9.15
CA TYR A 117 0.79 -18.35 9.47
C TYR A 117 -0.20 -18.52 8.31
N TYR A 118 0.23 -18.24 7.08
CA TYR A 118 -0.58 -18.48 5.88
C TYR A 118 -0.98 -19.95 5.75
N GLN A 119 -0.04 -20.86 6.01
CA GLN A 119 -0.30 -22.31 5.94
C GLN A 119 -1.18 -22.81 7.08
N GLU A 120 -0.94 -22.35 8.32
CA GLU A 120 -1.70 -22.75 9.50
C GLU A 120 -3.18 -22.36 9.41
N HIS A 121 -3.46 -21.19 8.81
CA HIS A 121 -4.81 -20.62 8.71
C HIS A 121 -5.44 -20.73 7.32
N ASP A 122 -4.80 -21.46 6.42
CA ASP A 122 -5.25 -21.61 5.02
C ASP A 122 -5.65 -20.29 4.36
N LEU A 123 -4.81 -19.27 4.53
CA LEU A 123 -5.12 -17.94 4.02
C LEU A 123 -4.94 -17.87 2.51
N PRO A 124 -5.88 -17.24 1.78
CA PRO A 124 -5.76 -17.08 0.34
C PRO A 124 -4.58 -16.17 -0.01
N ARG A 125 -3.92 -16.50 -1.11
CA ARG A 125 -2.80 -15.71 -1.65
C ARG A 125 -3.24 -14.85 -2.80
N HIS A 126 -2.56 -13.72 -2.95
CA HIS A 126 -2.85 -12.82 -4.06
C HIS A 126 -2.50 -13.49 -5.40
N PRO A 127 -3.39 -13.50 -6.42
CA PRO A 127 -3.18 -14.21 -7.68
C PRO A 127 -1.90 -13.81 -8.44
N LEU A 128 -1.42 -12.59 -8.26
CA LEU A 128 -0.16 -12.13 -8.87
C LEU A 128 1.09 -12.79 -8.26
N GLU A 129 1.02 -13.36 -7.05
CA GLU A 129 2.14 -14.12 -6.47
C GLU A 129 2.46 -15.36 -7.33
N GLU A 130 1.45 -16.09 -7.75
CA GLU A 130 1.59 -17.24 -8.66
C GLU A 130 2.15 -16.84 -10.01
N GLN A 131 1.92 -15.61 -10.43
CA GLN A 131 2.48 -15.02 -11.63
C GLN A 131 3.92 -14.52 -11.45
N GLY A 132 4.49 -14.62 -10.24
CA GLY A 132 5.87 -14.25 -9.93
C GLY A 132 6.08 -12.80 -9.52
N PHE A 133 5.04 -12.06 -9.12
CA PHE A 133 5.21 -10.75 -8.50
C PHE A 133 5.62 -10.91 -7.04
N LEU A 134 6.61 -10.13 -6.60
CA LEU A 134 7.07 -10.10 -5.20
C LEU A 134 6.36 -9.05 -4.34
N THR A 135 5.74 -8.07 -4.98
CA THR A 135 5.00 -6.99 -4.31
C THR A 135 3.76 -6.63 -5.09
N MET A 136 2.72 -6.17 -4.37
CA MET A 136 1.48 -5.69 -4.98
C MET A 136 1.35 -4.19 -4.77
N GLY A 137 0.95 -3.49 -5.80
CA GLY A 137 0.72 -2.04 -5.77
C GLY A 137 0.06 -1.56 -7.06
N ASP A 138 0.23 -0.28 -7.37
CA ASP A 138 -0.30 0.29 -8.62
C ASP A 138 0.45 -0.31 -9.83
N TRP A 139 -0.29 -0.67 -10.89
CA TRP A 139 0.27 -1.38 -12.05
C TRP A 139 1.42 -0.64 -12.74
N HIS A 140 1.38 0.69 -12.76
CA HIS A 140 2.43 1.52 -13.39
C HIS A 140 3.74 1.57 -12.58
N SER A 141 3.73 1.18 -11.31
CA SER A 141 4.89 1.25 -10.42
C SER A 141 5.28 -0.11 -9.83
N THR A 142 4.75 -1.19 -10.39
CA THR A 142 4.99 -2.56 -9.91
C THR A 142 5.28 -3.45 -11.10
N ARG A 143 6.37 -4.22 -11.03
CA ARG A 143 6.75 -5.20 -12.06
C ARG A 143 7.23 -6.50 -11.43
N LYS A 144 7.35 -7.52 -12.25
CA LYS A 144 8.04 -8.77 -11.86
C LYS A 144 9.54 -8.53 -11.67
N PRO A 145 10.20 -9.28 -10.77
CA PRO A 145 11.65 -9.21 -10.60
C PRO A 145 12.39 -9.78 -11.82
N ASN A 146 13.54 -9.21 -12.11
CA ASN A 146 14.56 -9.88 -12.91
C ASN A 146 15.37 -10.84 -12.02
N ALA A 147 16.23 -11.66 -12.64
CA ALA A 147 17.08 -12.59 -11.89
C ALA A 147 17.98 -11.82 -10.90
N GLY A 148 17.89 -12.18 -9.61
CA GLY A 148 18.67 -11.59 -8.53
C GLY A 148 18.11 -10.30 -7.91
N GLU A 149 16.98 -9.79 -8.40
CA GLU A 149 16.34 -8.62 -7.83
C GLU A 149 15.51 -8.97 -6.59
N THR A 150 15.42 -8.01 -5.68
CA THR A 150 14.61 -8.06 -4.46
C THR A 150 13.23 -7.44 -4.68
N ALA A 151 12.37 -7.53 -3.66
CA ALA A 151 11.06 -6.87 -3.67
C ALA A 151 11.15 -5.34 -3.80
N GLU A 152 12.19 -4.71 -3.22
CA GLU A 152 12.43 -3.27 -3.33
C GLU A 152 12.69 -2.83 -4.78
N ASP A 153 13.46 -3.62 -5.52
CA ASP A 153 13.83 -3.32 -6.92
C ASP A 153 12.64 -3.36 -7.87
N THR A 154 11.57 -4.06 -7.50
CA THR A 154 10.36 -4.21 -8.33
C THR A 154 9.39 -3.03 -8.23
N ARG A 155 9.68 -2.05 -7.35
CA ARG A 155 8.82 -0.89 -7.10
C ARG A 155 9.46 0.40 -7.57
N PHE A 156 8.70 1.23 -8.29
CA PHE A 156 9.13 2.55 -8.78
C PHE A 156 10.50 2.54 -9.48
N GLY A 157 10.82 1.45 -10.21
CA GLY A 157 12.11 1.29 -10.86
C GLY A 157 13.31 1.21 -9.89
N GLY A 158 13.09 0.76 -8.64
CA GLY A 158 14.12 0.69 -7.60
C GLY A 158 14.49 2.03 -6.94
N THR A 159 13.83 3.12 -7.31
CA THR A 159 14.17 4.47 -6.81
C THR A 159 13.42 4.87 -5.54
N LYS A 160 12.27 4.25 -5.27
CA LYS A 160 11.43 4.54 -4.10
C LYS A 160 10.61 3.32 -3.72
N TYR A 161 10.75 2.87 -2.49
CA TYR A 161 9.98 1.73 -1.99
C TYR A 161 8.76 2.12 -1.16
N GLU A 162 8.81 3.23 -0.42
CA GLU A 162 7.73 3.64 0.46
C GLU A 162 6.57 4.29 -0.32
N CYS A 163 5.40 3.71 -0.12
CA CYS A 163 4.13 4.33 -0.45
C CYS A 163 3.89 5.52 0.48
N GLY A 164 3.39 6.65 -0.04
CA GLY A 164 3.13 7.86 0.74
C GLY A 164 2.27 7.67 2.01
N LEU A 165 1.54 6.54 2.13
CA LEU A 165 0.77 6.16 3.32
C LEU A 165 1.63 5.90 4.57
N HIS A 166 2.93 5.64 4.40
CA HIS A 166 3.86 5.30 5.48
C HIS A 166 4.91 6.38 5.74
N GLN A 167 4.90 7.45 4.96
CA GLN A 167 5.69 8.64 5.25
C GLN A 167 4.96 9.45 6.33
N ASP A 168 5.69 10.05 7.24
CA ASP A 168 5.11 10.90 8.28
C ASP A 168 4.31 12.02 7.61
N SER A 169 3.00 11.98 7.80
CA SER A 169 2.04 12.94 7.23
C SER A 169 2.17 14.34 7.83
N GLY A 170 3.28 14.62 8.52
CA GLY A 170 3.63 15.91 9.12
C GLY A 170 4.54 16.80 8.26
N GLN A 171 4.96 16.38 7.07
CA GLN A 171 5.94 17.12 6.25
C GLN A 171 5.46 17.41 4.83
N ILE A 172 4.17 17.51 4.60
CA ILE A 172 3.65 18.09 3.35
C ILE A 172 2.82 19.30 3.77
N ASP A 173 3.50 20.42 3.98
CA ASP A 173 2.93 21.76 3.96
C ASP A 173 2.59 22.15 2.50
#